data_edcdde8ddafaf68e626218ba686481dc
#
_entry.id   edcdde8ddafaf68e626218ba686481dc
#
_cell.length_a   1.000
_cell.length_b   1.000
_cell.length_c   1.000
_cell.angle_alpha   90.00
_cell.angle_beta   90.00
_cell.angle_gamma   90.00
#
_symmetry.space_group_name_H-M   'P 1'
#
loop_
_entity.id
_entity.type
_entity.pdbx_description
1 polymer ?
#
loop_
_entity_poly.entity_id
_entity_poly.type
_entity_poly.pdbx_seq_one_letter_code
_entity_poly.pdbx_strand_id
1 'polypeptide(L)'
;MLIACFFGMMGVMPISNFLVSLVNSHGGGSTALGAAQFLMAASELPSALVFGLLQKRMSSAKILLISIVFMMVKPLLILASGSLGMLLAVQPVQMLGYGLFFPASVYFANESVAPADRVQGQSLRTIVAISLSTLLGSLVSGYLLDLGGTTLMLWFSTGCAF
;
A
#
# COMPACT_ATOMS: atom_id res chain seq x y z
N MET A 1 -1.25 8.25 -14.79
CA MET A 1 -1.22 8.39 -13.32
C MET A 1 -2.29 7.58 -12.59
N LEU A 2 -3.59 7.70 -12.92
CA LEU A 2 -4.65 6.85 -12.31
C LEU A 2 -4.35 5.36 -12.44
N ILE A 3 -3.85 4.91 -13.59
CA ILE A 3 -3.46 3.52 -13.84
C ILE A 3 -2.36 3.09 -12.87
N ALA A 4 -1.30 3.89 -12.68
CA ALA A 4 -0.23 3.59 -11.74
C ALA A 4 -0.73 3.56 -10.28
N CYS A 5 -1.64 4.47 -9.92
CA CYS A 5 -2.30 4.44 -8.61
C CYS A 5 -3.16 3.17 -8.42
N PHE A 6 -3.89 2.77 -9.46
CA PHE A 6 -4.71 1.57 -9.46
C PHE A 6 -3.87 0.31 -9.21
N PHE A 7 -2.82 0.11 -10.00
CA PHE A 7 -1.96 -1.07 -9.85
C PHE A 7 -1.15 -1.05 -8.55
N GLY A 8 -0.62 0.11 -8.14
CA GLY A 8 0.06 0.26 -6.85
C GLY A 8 -0.82 -0.14 -5.68
N MET A 9 -2.07 0.35 -5.65
CA MET A 9 -3.05 -0.01 -4.61
C MET A 9 -3.49 -1.47 -4.71
N MET A 10 -3.67 -2.01 -5.92
CA MET A 10 -4.00 -3.41 -6.15
C MET A 10 -2.92 -4.35 -5.61
N GLY A 11 -1.64 -3.93 -5.62
CA GLY A 11 -0.54 -4.69 -5.03
C GLY A 11 -0.47 -4.59 -3.51
N VAL A 12 -0.84 -3.44 -2.91
CA VAL A 12 -0.69 -3.21 -1.46
C VAL A 12 -1.88 -3.69 -0.63
N MET A 13 -3.10 -3.51 -1.14
CA MET A 13 -4.32 -3.86 -0.39
C MET A 13 -4.39 -5.33 0.04
N PRO A 14 -3.96 -6.30 -0.77
CA PRO A 14 -3.93 -7.70 -0.36
C PRO A 14 -3.09 -7.96 0.90
N ILE A 15 -1.96 -7.27 1.06
CA ILE A 15 -1.09 -7.43 2.23
C ILE A 15 -1.83 -7.03 3.51
N SER A 16 -2.58 -5.94 3.48
CA SER A 16 -3.37 -5.49 4.63
C SER A 16 -4.59 -6.40 4.89
N ASN A 17 -5.30 -6.80 3.84
CA ASN A 17 -6.52 -7.60 3.95
C ASN A 17 -6.23 -9.05 4.37
N PHE A 18 -5.10 -9.62 3.94
CA PHE A 18 -4.68 -10.99 4.28
C PHE A 18 -3.53 -11.04 5.28
N LEU A 19 -3.35 -9.97 6.09
CA LEU A 19 -2.30 -9.90 7.11
C LEU A 19 -2.40 -11.06 8.11
N VAL A 20 -3.60 -11.51 8.43
CA VAL A 20 -3.83 -12.70 9.27
C VAL A 20 -3.13 -13.93 8.68
N SER A 21 -3.31 -14.20 7.39
CA SER A 21 -2.70 -15.33 6.72
C SER A 21 -1.17 -15.22 6.71
N LEU A 22 -0.64 -14.00 6.51
CA LEU A 22 0.79 -13.73 6.57
C LEU A 22 1.38 -13.96 7.97
N VAL A 23 0.70 -13.50 9.02
CA VAL A 23 1.14 -13.71 10.41
C VAL A 23 1.08 -15.19 10.77
N ASN A 24 0.00 -15.88 10.40
CA ASN A 24 -0.17 -17.31 10.69
C ASN A 24 0.88 -18.17 9.95
N SER A 25 1.22 -17.83 8.70
CA SER A 25 2.26 -18.57 7.94
C SER A 25 3.66 -18.44 8.55
N HIS A 26 3.90 -17.41 9.37
CA HIS A 26 5.13 -17.22 10.15
C HIS A 26 5.02 -17.72 11.61
N GLY A 27 3.99 -18.49 11.93
CA GLY A 27 3.77 -19.05 13.27
C GLY A 27 3.27 -18.04 14.32
N GLY A 28 2.78 -16.87 13.88
CA GLY A 28 2.21 -15.87 14.77
C GLY A 28 0.73 -16.14 15.08
N GLY A 29 0.25 -15.68 16.24
CA GLY A 29 -1.16 -15.69 16.63
C GLY A 29 -1.77 -14.29 16.66
N SER A 30 -2.92 -14.16 17.36
CA SER A 30 -3.68 -12.90 17.46
C SER A 30 -2.88 -11.73 18.05
N THR A 31 -2.00 -11.99 19.02
CA THR A 31 -1.12 -10.96 19.60
C THR A 31 -0.14 -10.41 18.56
N ALA A 32 0.47 -11.30 17.76
CA ALA A 32 1.38 -10.89 16.69
C ALA A 32 0.65 -10.12 15.58
N LEU A 33 -0.60 -10.51 15.27
CA LEU A 33 -1.45 -9.77 14.34
C LEU A 33 -1.74 -8.36 14.86
N GLY A 34 -2.11 -8.23 16.14
CA GLY A 34 -2.30 -6.91 16.75
C GLY A 34 -1.06 -6.06 16.73
N ALA A 35 0.12 -6.64 17.02
CA ALA A 35 1.40 -5.95 16.92
C ALA A 35 1.72 -5.50 15.48
N ALA A 36 1.48 -6.34 14.48
CA ALA A 36 1.67 -6.00 13.07
C ALA A 36 0.78 -4.82 12.64
N GLN A 37 -0.51 -4.87 12.99
CA GLN A 37 -1.47 -3.79 12.71
C GLN A 37 -1.09 -2.49 13.43
N PHE A 38 -0.67 -2.59 14.69
CA PHE A 38 -0.20 -1.43 15.47
C PHE A 38 1.01 -0.78 14.81
N LEU A 39 2.02 -1.56 14.42
CA LEU A 39 3.22 -1.06 13.76
C LEU A 39 2.91 -0.39 12.41
N MET A 40 1.97 -0.96 11.63
CA MET A 40 1.49 -0.34 10.39
C MET A 40 0.84 1.02 10.68
N ALA A 41 -0.17 1.06 11.55
CA ALA A 41 -0.92 2.28 11.87
C ALA A 41 -0.03 3.34 12.51
N ALA A 42 0.79 2.97 13.49
CA ALA A 42 1.70 3.89 14.17
C ALA A 42 2.72 4.50 13.21
N SER A 43 3.19 3.74 12.22
CA SER A 43 4.11 4.24 11.19
C SER A 43 3.47 5.25 10.23
N GLU A 44 2.15 5.21 10.05
CA GLU A 44 1.43 6.16 9.20
C GLU A 44 1.29 7.55 9.84
N LEU A 45 1.31 7.66 11.17
CA LEU A 45 1.18 8.94 11.87
C LEU A 45 2.23 9.98 11.44
N PRO A 46 3.53 9.65 11.39
CA PRO A 46 4.55 10.60 10.93
C PRO A 46 4.53 10.87 9.42
N SER A 47 3.83 10.06 8.62
CA SER A 47 3.82 10.21 7.16
C SER A 47 3.30 11.56 6.69
N ALA A 48 2.31 12.13 7.37
CA ALA A 48 1.77 13.46 7.07
C ALA A 48 2.82 14.57 7.27
N LEU A 49 3.62 14.48 8.33
CA LEU A 49 4.72 15.42 8.59
C LEU A 49 5.81 15.26 7.53
N VAL A 50 6.20 14.02 7.22
CA VAL A 50 7.18 13.70 6.17
C VAL A 50 6.69 14.20 4.82
N PHE A 51 5.42 13.99 4.48
CA PHE A 51 4.82 14.52 3.26
C PHE A 51 4.93 16.03 3.18
N GLY A 52 4.55 16.76 4.25
CA GLY A 52 4.64 18.22 4.29
C GLY A 52 6.07 18.75 4.13
N LEU A 53 7.08 18.04 4.64
CA LEU A 53 8.50 18.38 4.45
C LEU A 53 8.96 18.10 3.01
N LEU A 54 8.56 16.96 2.44
CA LEU A 54 8.90 16.59 1.06
C LEU A 54 8.25 17.53 0.04
N GLN A 55 7.00 17.94 0.26
CA GLN A 55 6.26 18.83 -0.64
C GLN A 55 6.92 20.22 -0.79
N LYS A 56 7.70 20.66 0.21
CA LYS A 56 8.49 21.89 0.12
C LYS A 56 9.65 21.79 -0.87
N ARG A 57 10.08 20.58 -1.22
CA ARG A 57 11.26 20.31 -2.07
C ARG A 57 10.95 19.55 -3.34
N MET A 58 9.81 18.88 -3.41
CA MET A 58 9.46 17.96 -4.50
C MET A 58 7.99 18.17 -4.90
N SER A 59 7.68 17.94 -6.20
CA SER A 59 6.29 17.94 -6.67
C SER A 59 5.51 16.72 -6.16
N SER A 60 4.19 16.87 -6.03
CA SER A 60 3.27 15.78 -5.62
C SER A 60 3.43 14.54 -6.49
N ALA A 61 3.69 14.72 -7.79
CA ALA A 61 3.96 13.61 -8.72
C ALA A 61 5.22 12.80 -8.35
N LYS A 62 6.31 13.46 -7.96
CA LYS A 62 7.55 12.78 -7.54
C LYS A 62 7.37 12.02 -6.24
N ILE A 63 6.69 12.63 -5.25
CA ILE A 63 6.39 11.96 -3.97
C ILE A 63 5.51 10.73 -4.23
N LEU A 64 4.54 10.84 -5.12
CA LEU A 64 3.65 9.75 -5.50
C LEU A 64 4.42 8.60 -6.17
N LEU A 65 5.36 8.90 -7.07
CA LEU A 65 6.22 7.86 -7.67
C LEU A 65 7.09 7.16 -6.63
N ILE A 66 7.70 7.92 -5.71
CA ILE A 66 8.49 7.34 -4.61
C ILE A 66 7.61 6.41 -3.77
N SER A 67 6.39 6.83 -3.42
CA SER A 67 5.48 6.00 -2.63
C SER A 67 5.10 4.70 -3.34
N ILE A 68 4.86 4.74 -4.66
CA ILE A 68 4.59 3.55 -5.47
C ILE A 68 5.78 2.58 -5.43
N VAL A 69 7.02 3.08 -5.56
CA VAL A 69 8.22 2.25 -5.43
C VAL A 69 8.27 1.55 -4.06
N PHE A 70 7.98 2.26 -2.97
CA PHE A 70 7.95 1.63 -1.64
C PHE A 70 6.78 0.65 -1.46
N MET A 71 5.67 0.84 -2.18
CA MET A 71 4.59 -0.15 -2.25
C MET A 71 5.05 -1.46 -2.88
N MET A 72 5.99 -1.42 -3.86
CA MET A 72 6.61 -2.61 -4.46
C MET A 72 7.64 -3.25 -3.53
N VAL A 73 8.43 -2.43 -2.83
CA VAL A 73 9.48 -2.92 -1.93
C VAL A 73 8.90 -3.71 -0.76
N LYS A 74 7.76 -3.29 -0.21
CA LYS A 74 7.16 -3.96 0.95
C LYS A 74 6.84 -5.44 0.74
N PRO A 75 6.12 -5.88 -0.30
CA PRO A 75 5.87 -7.31 -0.53
C PRO A 75 7.15 -8.11 -0.77
N LEU A 76 8.17 -7.54 -1.41
CA LEU A 76 9.49 -8.18 -1.56
C LEU A 76 10.18 -8.39 -0.22
N LEU A 77 10.13 -7.41 0.67
CA LEU A 77 10.68 -7.56 2.03
C LEU A 77 9.92 -8.61 2.84
N ILE A 78 8.60 -8.71 2.66
CA ILE A 78 7.79 -9.77 3.28
C ILE A 78 8.17 -11.14 2.72
N LEU A 79 8.35 -11.26 1.40
CA LEU A 79 8.83 -12.51 0.78
C LEU A 79 10.19 -12.94 1.31
N ALA A 80 11.09 -11.99 1.57
CA ALA A 80 12.41 -12.24 2.13
C ALA A 80 12.38 -12.51 3.64
N SER A 81 11.25 -12.27 4.33
CA SER A 81 11.15 -12.49 5.76
C SER A 81 11.06 -13.99 6.08
N GLY A 82 12.08 -14.52 6.78
CA GLY A 82 12.13 -15.92 7.22
C GLY A 82 11.62 -16.13 8.64
N SER A 83 11.13 -15.09 9.32
CA SER A 83 10.66 -15.17 10.71
C SER A 83 9.58 -14.15 11.02
N LEU A 84 8.78 -14.44 12.06
CA LEU A 84 7.75 -13.51 12.55
C LEU A 84 8.35 -12.13 12.94
N GLY A 85 9.52 -12.13 13.58
CA GLY A 85 10.20 -10.88 13.96
C GLY A 85 10.57 -10.01 12.74
N MET A 86 11.05 -10.62 11.66
CA MET A 86 11.33 -9.91 10.40
C MET A 86 10.04 -9.40 9.75
N LEU A 87 8.97 -10.21 9.74
CA LEU A 87 7.65 -9.78 9.24
C LEU A 87 7.17 -8.52 9.97
N LEU A 88 7.27 -8.50 11.31
CA LEU A 88 6.90 -7.34 12.13
C LEU A 88 7.80 -6.13 11.85
N ALA A 89 9.12 -6.33 11.70
CA ALA A 89 10.08 -5.26 11.41
C ALA A 89 9.86 -4.59 10.03
N VAL A 90 9.25 -5.30 9.09
CA VAL A 90 8.91 -4.74 7.76
C VAL A 90 7.65 -3.86 7.80
N GLN A 91 6.77 -4.02 8.80
CA GLN A 91 5.50 -3.28 8.80
C GLN A 91 5.66 -1.75 8.76
N PRO A 92 6.63 -1.11 9.44
CA PRO A 92 6.84 0.34 9.36
C PRO A 92 7.17 0.89 7.96
N VAL A 93 7.59 0.06 7.01
CA VAL A 93 7.78 0.47 5.60
C VAL A 93 6.48 1.02 4.99
N GLN A 94 5.33 0.68 5.58
CA GLN A 94 4.01 1.23 5.25
C GLN A 94 4.00 2.77 5.21
N MET A 95 4.77 3.42 6.08
CA MET A 95 4.90 4.89 6.11
C MET A 95 5.33 5.46 4.75
N LEU A 96 6.37 4.87 4.15
CA LEU A 96 6.95 5.37 2.89
C LEU A 96 6.12 4.96 1.66
N GLY A 97 5.43 3.83 1.73
CA GLY A 97 4.49 3.40 0.70
C GLY A 97 3.13 4.10 0.87
N TYR A 98 2.21 3.42 1.52
CA TYR A 98 0.82 3.85 1.65
C TYR A 98 0.67 5.20 2.38
N GLY A 99 1.46 5.44 3.44
CA GLY A 99 1.39 6.68 4.22
C GLY A 99 1.70 7.93 3.39
N LEU A 100 2.68 7.90 2.50
CA LEU A 100 2.97 9.00 1.57
C LEU A 100 2.05 9.00 0.34
N PHE A 101 1.62 7.81 -0.11
CA PHE A 101 0.75 7.68 -1.28
C PHE A 101 -0.56 8.44 -1.10
N PHE A 102 -1.19 8.30 0.06
CA PHE A 102 -2.52 8.87 0.29
C PHE A 102 -2.55 10.38 0.09
N PRO A 103 -1.76 11.20 0.84
CA PRO A 103 -1.73 12.64 0.62
C PRO A 103 -1.18 13.02 -0.76
N ALA A 104 -0.12 12.36 -1.25
CA ALA A 104 0.46 12.67 -2.56
C ALA A 104 -0.54 12.50 -3.69
N SER A 105 -1.35 11.44 -3.66
CA SER A 105 -2.39 11.19 -4.67
C SER A 105 -3.53 12.20 -4.64
N VAL A 106 -3.89 12.70 -3.44
CA VAL A 106 -4.89 13.77 -3.26
C VAL A 106 -4.39 15.07 -3.87
N TYR A 107 -3.18 15.49 -3.51
CA TYR A 107 -2.58 16.73 -4.04
C TYR A 107 -2.39 16.64 -5.54
N PHE A 108 -1.86 15.54 -6.04
CA PHE A 108 -1.68 15.31 -7.46
C PHE A 108 -3.01 15.39 -8.24
N ALA A 109 -4.08 14.77 -7.73
CA ALA A 109 -5.40 14.85 -8.37
C ALA A 109 -5.91 16.29 -8.43
N ASN A 110 -5.74 17.06 -7.34
CA ASN A 110 -6.14 18.48 -7.29
C ASN A 110 -5.32 19.38 -8.22
N GLU A 111 -4.04 19.07 -8.40
CA GLU A 111 -3.14 19.79 -9.32
C GLU A 111 -3.42 19.47 -10.79
N SER A 112 -4.01 18.30 -11.07
CA SER A 112 -4.23 17.79 -12.42
C SER A 112 -5.53 18.22 -13.07
N VAL A 113 -6.43 18.87 -12.31
CA VAL A 113 -7.77 19.29 -12.80
C VAL A 113 -8.02 20.77 -12.49
N ALA A 114 -8.94 21.40 -13.25
CA ALA A 114 -9.37 22.75 -12.98
C ALA A 114 -10.01 22.87 -11.58
N PRO A 115 -9.94 24.04 -10.92
CA PRO A 115 -10.52 24.23 -9.59
C PRO A 115 -11.98 23.83 -9.45
N ALA A 116 -12.77 24.03 -10.51
CA ALA A 116 -14.18 23.66 -10.57
C ALA A 116 -14.40 22.13 -10.56
N ASP A 117 -13.43 21.35 -11.07
CA ASP A 117 -13.56 19.90 -11.27
C ASP A 117 -12.85 19.06 -10.18
N ARG A 118 -12.30 19.71 -9.15
CA ARG A 118 -11.52 19.03 -8.09
C ARG A 118 -12.33 17.95 -7.38
N VAL A 119 -13.60 18.18 -7.11
CA VAL A 119 -14.47 17.20 -6.45
C VAL A 119 -14.63 15.96 -7.33
N GLN A 120 -14.83 16.15 -8.64
CA GLN A 120 -14.95 15.04 -9.61
C GLN A 120 -13.61 14.29 -9.72
N GLY A 121 -12.49 15.01 -9.78
CA GLY A 121 -11.15 14.42 -9.81
C GLY A 121 -10.86 13.56 -8.58
N GLN A 122 -11.22 14.01 -7.39
CA GLN A 122 -11.10 13.25 -6.14
C GLN A 122 -12.01 12.03 -6.12
N SER A 123 -13.25 12.16 -6.60
CA SER A 123 -14.19 11.05 -6.69
C SER A 123 -13.68 9.98 -7.66
N LEU A 124 -13.20 10.37 -8.84
CA LEU A 124 -12.62 9.46 -9.82
C LEU A 124 -11.37 8.74 -9.25
N ARG A 125 -10.47 9.47 -8.58
CA ARG A 125 -9.32 8.89 -7.89
C ARG A 125 -9.76 7.85 -6.86
N THR A 126 -10.74 8.16 -6.03
CA THR A 126 -11.23 7.26 -4.99
C THR A 126 -11.84 5.99 -5.59
N ILE A 127 -12.69 6.14 -6.61
CA ILE A 127 -13.33 5.00 -7.27
C ILE A 127 -12.27 4.10 -7.92
N VAL A 128 -11.37 4.65 -8.73
CA VAL A 128 -10.41 3.86 -9.51
C VAL A 128 -9.26 3.37 -8.64
N ALA A 129 -8.57 4.28 -7.94
CA ALA A 129 -7.33 3.93 -7.24
C ALA A 129 -7.57 3.26 -5.88
N ILE A 130 -8.72 3.41 -5.26
CA ILE A 130 -9.00 2.78 -3.96
C ILE A 130 -10.05 1.68 -4.11
N SER A 131 -11.30 2.02 -4.50
CA SER A 131 -12.39 1.05 -4.45
C SER A 131 -12.21 -0.10 -5.45
N LEU A 132 -11.97 0.21 -6.72
CA LEU A 132 -11.84 -0.81 -7.76
C LEU A 132 -10.57 -1.65 -7.60
N SER A 133 -9.44 -1.01 -7.24
CA SER A 133 -8.18 -1.71 -6.97
C SER A 133 -8.27 -2.64 -5.76
N THR A 134 -8.94 -2.20 -4.68
CA THR A 134 -9.16 -3.03 -3.49
C THR A 134 -10.07 -4.22 -3.82
N LEU A 135 -11.16 -3.99 -4.55
CA LEU A 135 -12.07 -5.05 -4.95
C LEU A 135 -11.35 -6.14 -5.76
N LEU A 136 -10.74 -5.75 -6.88
CA LEU A 136 -10.06 -6.68 -7.79
C LEU A 136 -8.81 -7.30 -7.13
N GLY A 137 -8.03 -6.50 -6.43
CA GLY A 137 -6.85 -6.96 -5.71
C GLY A 137 -7.17 -8.00 -4.65
N SER A 138 -8.25 -7.78 -3.87
CA SER A 138 -8.68 -8.74 -2.84
C SER A 138 -9.24 -10.02 -3.44
N LEU A 139 -10.05 -9.94 -4.50
CA LEU A 139 -10.59 -11.14 -5.17
C LEU A 139 -9.48 -12.00 -5.77
N VAL A 140 -8.58 -11.39 -6.55
CA VAL A 140 -7.46 -12.12 -7.17
C VAL A 140 -6.52 -12.68 -6.10
N SER A 141 -6.19 -11.89 -5.08
CA SER A 141 -5.29 -12.33 -4.02
C SER A 141 -5.88 -13.40 -3.14
N GLY A 142 -7.19 -13.37 -2.86
CA GLY A 142 -7.88 -14.44 -2.15
C GLY A 142 -7.81 -15.75 -2.93
N TYR A 143 -8.10 -15.70 -4.22
CA TYR A 143 -7.97 -16.87 -5.10
C TYR A 143 -6.54 -17.43 -5.18
N LEU A 144 -5.54 -16.55 -5.29
CA LEU A 144 -4.13 -16.98 -5.31
C LEU A 144 -3.66 -17.53 -3.97
N LEU A 145 -4.19 -16.99 -2.85
CA LEU A 145 -3.92 -17.50 -1.51
C LEU A 145 -4.43 -18.94 -1.35
N ASP A 146 -5.61 -19.25 -1.88
CA ASP A 146 -6.19 -20.61 -1.87
C ASP A 146 -5.41 -21.58 -2.75
N LEU A 147 -4.88 -21.12 -3.90
CA LEU A 147 -4.12 -21.97 -4.85
C LEU A 147 -2.68 -22.25 -4.41
N GLY A 148 -1.96 -21.24 -3.92
CA GLY A 148 -0.51 -21.34 -3.70
C GLY A 148 -0.01 -20.66 -2.44
N GLY A 149 -0.93 -20.35 -1.50
CA GLY A 149 -0.58 -19.76 -0.23
C GLY A 149 -0.10 -18.31 -0.33
N THR A 150 0.47 -17.84 0.77
CA THR A 150 0.93 -16.44 0.93
C THR A 150 2.01 -16.06 -0.08
N THR A 151 2.83 -17.00 -0.50
CA THR A 151 3.93 -16.75 -1.45
C THR A 151 3.40 -16.33 -2.83
N LEU A 152 2.40 -17.05 -3.37
CA LEU A 152 1.83 -16.72 -4.67
C LEU A 152 1.10 -15.37 -4.64
N MET A 153 0.37 -15.10 -3.55
CA MET A 153 -0.27 -13.81 -3.31
C MET A 153 0.74 -12.65 -3.28
N LEU A 154 1.90 -12.83 -2.62
CA LEU A 154 2.94 -11.81 -2.54
C LEU A 154 3.64 -11.56 -3.89
N TRP A 155 3.84 -12.59 -4.70
CA TRP A 155 4.35 -12.43 -6.08
C TRP A 155 3.38 -11.64 -6.94
N PHE A 156 2.07 -11.90 -6.82
CA PHE A 156 1.06 -11.07 -7.49
C PHE A 156 1.12 -9.62 -7.01
N SER A 157 1.17 -9.39 -5.69
CA SER A 157 1.29 -8.05 -5.11
C SER A 157 2.52 -7.30 -5.64
N THR A 158 3.64 -7.99 -5.79
CA THR A 158 4.85 -7.41 -6.38
C THR A 158 4.66 -7.11 -7.87
N GLY A 159 4.10 -8.05 -8.63
CA GLY A 159 3.91 -7.91 -10.08
C GLY A 159 2.92 -6.81 -10.47
N CYS A 160 1.89 -6.55 -9.66
CA CYS A 160 0.96 -5.46 -9.90
C CYS A 160 1.59 -4.08 -9.78
N ALA A 161 2.66 -3.96 -9.02
CA ALA A 161 3.31 -2.68 -8.79
C ALA A 161 4.41 -2.36 -9.83
N PHE A 162 4.77 -3.31 -10.71
CA PHE A 162 5.63 -3.13 -11.89
C PHE A 162 4.82 -2.75 -13.12
#